data_e56832d6d0f1c9c177e2e99fdd4d0c1f
#
_entry.id   e56832d6d0f1c9c177e2e99fdd4d0c1f
#
_cell.length_a   1.000
_cell.length_b   1.000
_cell.length_c   1.000
_cell.angle_alpha   90.00
_cell.angle_beta   90.00
_cell.angle_gamma   90.00
#
_symmetry.space_group_name_H-M   'P 1'
#
loop_
_entity.id
_entity.type
_entity.pdbx_description
1 polymer ?
#
loop_
_entity_poly.entity_id
_entity_poly.type
_entity_poly.pdbx_seq_one_letter_code
_entity_poly.pdbx_strand_id
1 'polypeptide(L)'
;MKKIFIIIMLAVAGALGAWAQKAEVESFEVAPMDLTAQKYARKDLHGEKCAVVKVRVIADGVAFQGNLIGEPVEKPGEYWVYLTQGTKQVQILSRSFLPFMYYFAEPLKGGVTYVLTLQAPQNGATP
;
A
#
# COMPACT_ATOMS: atom_id res chain seq x y z
N MET A 1 -40.10 2.86 24.04
CA MET A 1 -39.49 3.84 23.15
C MET A 1 -37.97 3.84 23.21
N LYS A 2 -37.38 3.82 24.38
CA LYS A 2 -35.90 3.78 24.48
C LYS A 2 -35.27 2.56 23.83
N LYS A 3 -35.94 1.41 23.90
CA LYS A 3 -35.45 0.18 23.32
C LYS A 3 -35.36 0.24 21.79
N ILE A 4 -36.38 0.87 21.18
CA ILE A 4 -36.41 1.02 19.72
C ILE A 4 -35.28 1.94 19.27
N PHE A 5 -35.02 2.99 20.04
CA PHE A 5 -33.94 3.91 19.73
C PHE A 5 -32.56 3.23 19.74
N ILE A 6 -32.33 2.37 20.73
CA ILE A 6 -31.07 1.63 20.85
C ILE A 6 -30.90 0.69 19.68
N ILE A 7 -31.94 0.02 19.24
CA ILE A 7 -31.90 -0.90 18.11
C ILE A 7 -31.51 -0.17 16.83
N ILE A 8 -32.05 1.02 16.62
CA ILE A 8 -31.72 1.82 15.44
C ILE A 8 -30.24 2.19 15.44
N MET A 9 -29.70 2.58 16.59
CA MET A 9 -28.28 2.93 16.68
C MET A 9 -27.37 1.75 16.38
N LEU A 10 -27.72 0.58 16.84
CA LEU A 10 -26.96 -0.64 16.56
C LEU A 10 -26.97 -0.97 15.08
N ALA A 11 -28.09 -0.79 14.41
CA ALA A 11 -28.19 -1.05 12.98
C ALA A 11 -27.31 -0.09 12.18
N VAL A 12 -27.26 1.17 12.55
CA VAL A 12 -26.41 2.16 11.89
C VAL A 12 -24.92 1.82 12.09
N ALA A 13 -24.55 1.46 13.31
CA ALA A 13 -23.16 1.09 13.59
C ALA A 13 -22.75 -0.16 12.79
N GLY A 14 -23.63 -1.14 12.68
CA GLY A 14 -23.37 -2.33 11.87
C GLY A 14 -23.21 -2.01 10.40
N ALA A 15 -24.04 -1.13 9.86
CA ALA A 15 -23.94 -0.73 8.46
C ALA A 15 -22.62 -0.01 8.18
N LEU A 16 -22.21 0.89 9.08
CA LEU A 16 -20.94 1.60 8.93
C LEU A 16 -19.76 0.64 9.01
N GLY A 17 -19.80 -0.34 9.90
CA GLY A 17 -18.76 -1.35 10.00
C GLY A 17 -18.59 -2.17 8.74
N ALA A 18 -19.68 -2.41 8.00
CA ALA A 18 -19.62 -3.19 6.76
C ALA A 18 -18.88 -2.47 5.64
N TRP A 19 -18.71 -1.16 5.71
CA TRP A 19 -18.01 -0.38 4.69
C TRP A 19 -16.52 -0.24 4.96
N ALA A 20 -16.08 -0.54 6.20
CA ALA A 20 -14.70 -0.37 6.62
C ALA A 20 -13.89 -1.63 6.36
N GLN A 21 -13.46 -1.80 5.12
CA GLN A 21 -12.72 -2.97 4.70
C GLN A 21 -11.23 -2.70 4.69
N LYS A 22 -10.43 -3.70 5.08
CA LYS A 22 -8.97 -3.61 5.10
C LYS A 22 -8.37 -4.43 3.98
N ALA A 23 -7.29 -3.94 3.41
CA ALA A 23 -6.47 -4.75 2.53
C ALA A 23 -5.64 -5.70 3.38
N GLU A 24 -5.26 -6.83 2.79
CA GLU A 24 -4.40 -7.80 3.45
C GLU A 24 -3.04 -7.86 2.75
N VAL A 25 -1.99 -7.97 3.52
CA VAL A 25 -0.64 -8.17 2.99
C VAL A 25 -0.45 -9.67 2.77
N GLU A 26 -0.27 -10.07 1.51
CA GLU A 26 -0.02 -11.46 1.19
C GLU A 26 1.46 -11.81 1.36
N SER A 27 2.34 -10.93 0.90
CA SER A 27 3.77 -11.16 1.00
C SER A 27 4.56 -9.88 0.82
N PHE A 28 5.76 -9.87 1.34
CA PHE A 28 6.76 -8.85 1.09
C PHE A 28 8.11 -9.55 0.96
N GLU A 29 8.74 -9.39 -0.20
CA GLU A 29 9.97 -10.10 -0.51
C GLU A 29 10.97 -9.22 -1.22
N VAL A 30 12.26 -9.49 -0.99
CA VAL A 30 13.32 -8.96 -1.84
C VAL A 30 13.29 -9.72 -3.16
N ALA A 31 13.41 -9.01 -4.27
CA ALA A 31 13.48 -9.62 -5.59
C ALA A 31 14.92 -9.44 -6.13
N PRO A 32 15.86 -10.30 -5.74
CA PRO A 32 17.27 -10.08 -6.06
C PRO A 32 17.59 -10.17 -7.55
N MET A 33 16.76 -10.86 -8.32
CA MET A 33 16.95 -10.95 -9.76
C MET A 33 16.26 -9.82 -10.53
N ASP A 34 15.50 -9.00 -9.85
CA ASP A 34 14.82 -7.86 -10.45
C ASP A 34 15.70 -6.63 -10.35
N LEU A 35 16.20 -6.16 -11.47
CA LEU A 35 17.15 -5.07 -11.53
C LEU A 35 16.49 -3.70 -11.77
N THR A 36 15.20 -3.59 -11.55
CA THR A 36 14.48 -2.32 -11.77
C THR A 36 15.12 -1.16 -11.02
N ALA A 37 15.45 -1.36 -9.74
CA ALA A 37 16.06 -0.31 -8.93
C ALA A 37 17.44 0.11 -9.44
N GLN A 38 18.08 -0.73 -10.23
CA GLN A 38 19.40 -0.43 -10.84
C GLN A 38 19.24 0.17 -12.23
N LYS A 39 18.41 -0.46 -13.07
CA LYS A 39 18.25 -0.04 -14.47
C LYS A 39 17.45 1.24 -14.62
N TYR A 40 16.45 1.42 -13.79
CA TYR A 40 15.59 2.60 -13.81
C TYR A 40 15.75 3.37 -12.51
N ALA A 41 17.00 3.53 -12.08
CA ALA A 41 17.32 4.13 -10.81
C ALA A 41 16.82 5.57 -10.71
N ARG A 42 16.33 5.93 -9.52
CA ARG A 42 16.13 7.31 -9.12
C ARG A 42 17.06 7.57 -7.95
N LYS A 43 17.58 8.76 -7.88
CA LYS A 43 18.46 9.15 -6.77
C LYS A 43 17.74 10.14 -5.86
N ASP A 44 18.01 10.02 -4.59
CA ASP A 44 17.47 10.96 -3.61
C ASP A 44 18.29 12.28 -3.61
N LEU A 45 17.99 13.16 -2.68
CA LEU A 45 18.64 14.46 -2.61
C LEU A 45 20.13 14.37 -2.26
N HIS A 46 20.57 13.22 -1.74
CA HIS A 46 21.97 12.97 -1.39
C HIS A 46 22.73 12.22 -2.48
N GLY A 47 22.08 11.95 -3.61
CA GLY A 47 22.68 11.20 -4.69
C GLY A 47 22.69 9.70 -4.51
N GLU A 48 22.02 9.19 -3.48
CA GLU A 48 21.91 7.77 -3.22
C GLU A 48 20.76 7.15 -4.03
N LYS A 49 20.97 5.95 -4.52
CA LYS A 49 19.91 5.25 -5.24
C LYS A 49 18.77 4.92 -4.31
N CYS A 50 17.55 5.08 -4.79
CA CYS A 50 16.35 4.69 -4.06
C CYS A 50 16.16 3.18 -4.10
N ALA A 51 15.43 2.67 -3.11
CA ALA A 51 14.82 1.36 -3.20
C ALA A 51 13.58 1.45 -4.08
N VAL A 52 13.22 0.36 -4.73
CA VAL A 52 11.95 0.26 -5.46
C VAL A 52 11.11 -0.81 -4.79
N VAL A 53 9.91 -0.44 -4.38
CA VAL A 53 8.93 -1.40 -3.90
C VAL A 53 7.86 -1.55 -4.98
N LYS A 54 7.79 -2.71 -5.60
CA LYS A 54 6.73 -3.03 -6.56
C LYS A 54 5.52 -3.50 -5.79
N VAL A 55 4.51 -2.65 -5.72
CA VAL A 55 3.27 -2.96 -4.99
C VAL A 55 2.29 -3.57 -5.97
N ARG A 56 1.97 -4.83 -5.78
CA ARG A 56 1.02 -5.56 -6.60
C ARG A 56 -0.33 -5.59 -5.92
N VAL A 57 -1.29 -4.90 -6.51
CA VAL A 57 -2.64 -4.82 -5.99
C VAL A 57 -3.59 -4.41 -7.12
N ILE A 58 -4.78 -4.98 -7.10
CA ILE A 58 -5.84 -4.58 -8.02
C ILE A 58 -6.86 -3.82 -7.19
N ALA A 59 -6.86 -2.50 -7.33
CA ALA A 59 -7.71 -1.62 -6.54
C ALA A 59 -7.80 -0.26 -7.22
N ASP A 60 -8.79 0.52 -6.85
CA ASP A 60 -9.02 1.84 -7.42
C ASP A 60 -8.33 2.94 -6.62
N GLY A 61 -7.75 3.88 -7.35
CA GLY A 61 -7.19 5.09 -6.75
C GLY A 61 -6.11 4.81 -5.73
N VAL A 62 -5.18 3.91 -6.07
CA VAL A 62 -4.08 3.57 -5.18
C VAL A 62 -3.08 4.71 -5.14
N ALA A 63 -2.68 5.11 -3.94
CA ALA A 63 -1.71 6.17 -3.71
C ALA A 63 -0.80 5.79 -2.55
N PHE A 64 0.32 6.48 -2.44
CA PHE A 64 1.34 6.19 -1.44
C PHE A 64 1.82 7.47 -0.80
N GLN A 65 2.11 7.41 0.49
CA GLN A 65 2.70 8.54 1.22
C GLN A 65 3.87 8.07 2.06
N GLY A 66 4.89 8.91 2.14
CA GLY A 66 6.10 8.61 2.87
C GLY A 66 7.30 9.24 2.19
N ASN A 67 8.44 8.57 2.29
CA ASN A 67 9.69 9.08 1.73
C ASN A 67 9.84 8.73 0.24
N LEU A 68 8.84 9.11 -0.54
CA LEU A 68 8.84 8.86 -1.98
C LEU A 68 9.73 9.85 -2.71
N ILE A 69 10.40 9.37 -3.74
CA ILE A 69 11.15 10.22 -4.67
C ILE A 69 10.41 10.16 -6.01
N GLY A 70 9.72 11.24 -6.33
CA GLY A 70 8.90 11.33 -7.52
C GLY A 70 7.62 10.53 -7.42
N GLU A 71 6.87 10.50 -8.49
CA GLU A 71 5.61 9.78 -8.53
C GLU A 71 5.83 8.31 -8.79
N PRO A 72 4.96 7.44 -8.24
CA PRO A 72 5.01 6.03 -8.56
C PRO A 72 4.82 5.78 -10.06
N VAL A 73 5.49 4.77 -10.58
CA VAL A 73 5.26 4.32 -11.95
C VAL A 73 4.08 3.36 -11.93
N GLU A 74 3.03 3.70 -12.66
CA GLU A 74 1.82 2.89 -12.69
C GLU A 74 1.86 1.91 -13.84
N LYS A 75 1.72 0.63 -13.50
CA LYS A 75 1.63 -0.47 -14.44
C LYS A 75 0.33 -1.23 -14.18
N PRO A 76 -0.20 -2.00 -15.13
CA PRO A 76 -1.39 -2.79 -14.85
C PRO A 76 -1.19 -3.72 -13.64
N GLY A 77 -1.95 -3.48 -12.57
CA GLY A 77 -1.89 -4.29 -11.35
C GLY A 77 -0.62 -4.15 -10.54
N GLU A 78 0.23 -3.17 -10.83
CA GLU A 78 1.51 -3.02 -10.16
C GLU A 78 1.92 -1.55 -10.13
N TYR A 79 2.51 -1.12 -9.03
CA TYR A 79 3.02 0.25 -8.87
C TYR A 79 4.47 0.18 -8.43
N TRP A 80 5.33 0.92 -9.10
CA TRP A 80 6.73 1.03 -8.69
C TRP A 80 6.87 2.26 -7.82
N VAL A 81 7.11 2.04 -6.55
CA VAL A 81 7.23 3.10 -5.56
C VAL A 81 8.69 3.27 -5.21
N TYR A 82 9.23 4.44 -5.51
CA TYR A 82 10.62 4.75 -5.22
C TYR A 82 10.72 5.40 -3.85
N LEU A 83 11.42 4.75 -2.93
CA LEU A 83 11.57 5.19 -1.55
C LEU A 83 13.03 5.37 -1.23
N THR A 84 13.34 6.37 -0.40
CA THR A 84 14.73 6.64 -0.02
C THR A 84 15.31 5.47 0.75
N GLN A 85 16.63 5.31 0.64
CA GLN A 85 17.37 4.32 1.42
C GLN A 85 17.12 4.55 2.90
N GLY A 86 16.91 3.49 3.65
CA GLY A 86 16.65 3.57 5.08
C GLY A 86 15.19 3.76 5.44
N THR A 87 14.30 3.85 4.46
CA THR A 87 12.86 3.98 4.74
C THR A 87 12.36 2.77 5.50
N LYS A 88 11.57 3.02 6.54
CA LYS A 88 11.05 1.98 7.43
C LYS A 88 9.58 1.70 7.26
N GLN A 89 8.86 2.59 6.57
CA GLN A 89 7.42 2.48 6.46
C GLN A 89 6.91 3.24 5.25
N VAL A 90 5.72 2.86 4.79
CA VAL A 90 5.01 3.56 3.73
C VAL A 90 3.52 3.47 4.00
N GLN A 91 2.80 4.56 3.77
CA GLN A 91 1.35 4.57 3.89
C GLN A 91 0.74 4.26 2.53
N ILE A 92 -0.25 3.38 2.53
CA ILE A 92 -0.93 2.95 1.32
C ILE A 92 -2.40 3.34 1.42
N LEU A 93 -2.89 4.02 0.40
CA LEU A 93 -4.25 4.53 0.34
C LEU A 93 -4.93 4.03 -0.93
N SER A 94 -6.24 3.84 -0.85
CA SER A 94 -7.05 3.47 -2.00
C SER A 94 -8.49 3.79 -1.71
N ARG A 95 -9.28 3.94 -2.77
CA ARG A 95 -10.73 4.03 -2.61
C ARG A 95 -11.36 2.67 -2.31
N SER A 96 -10.62 1.60 -2.51
CA SER A 96 -11.11 0.23 -2.33
C SER A 96 -10.91 -0.30 -0.92
N PHE A 97 -10.10 0.35 -0.09
CA PHE A 97 -9.82 -0.12 1.27
C PHE A 97 -9.38 1.02 2.17
N LEU A 98 -9.39 0.76 3.48
CA LEU A 98 -8.93 1.74 4.45
C LEU A 98 -7.44 2.01 4.30
N PRO A 99 -7.02 3.27 4.47
CA PRO A 99 -5.59 3.57 4.50
C PRO A 99 -4.90 2.76 5.60
N PHE A 100 -3.70 2.29 5.31
CA PHE A 100 -2.91 1.61 6.31
C PHE A 100 -1.42 1.89 6.12
N MET A 101 -0.68 1.71 7.22
CA MET A 101 0.76 1.90 7.22
C MET A 101 1.42 0.52 7.16
N TYR A 102 2.30 0.33 6.19
CA TYR A 102 3.10 -0.88 6.14
C TYR A 102 4.49 -0.60 6.69
N TYR A 103 4.89 -1.39 7.67
CA TYR A 103 6.20 -1.26 8.32
C TYR A 103 7.12 -2.36 7.79
N PHE A 104 8.26 -1.95 7.24
CA PHE A 104 9.23 -2.91 6.74
C PHE A 104 9.99 -3.52 7.93
N ALA A 105 10.19 -4.84 7.88
CA ALA A 105 10.92 -5.53 8.96
C ALA A 105 12.33 -5.00 9.12
N GLU A 106 12.96 -4.62 8.01
CA GLU A 106 14.26 -3.99 8.00
C GLU A 106 14.20 -2.73 7.14
N PRO A 107 15.01 -1.70 7.43
CA PRO A 107 15.06 -0.52 6.57
C PRO A 107 15.38 -0.90 5.13
N LEU A 108 14.77 -0.22 4.19
CA LEU A 108 14.98 -0.50 2.77
C LEU A 108 16.40 -0.13 2.36
N LYS A 109 16.96 -0.93 1.46
CA LYS A 109 18.29 -0.69 0.90
C LYS A 109 18.16 -0.07 -0.47
N GLY A 110 18.92 1.00 -0.71
CA GLY A 110 18.96 1.64 -2.01
C GLY A 110 19.48 0.69 -3.08
N GLY A 111 18.93 0.81 -4.28
CA GLY A 111 19.33 -0.03 -5.40
C GLY A 111 18.77 -1.44 -5.37
N VAL A 112 17.91 -1.75 -4.40
CA VAL A 112 17.29 -3.06 -4.26
C VAL A 112 15.82 -2.97 -4.64
N THR A 113 15.33 -3.99 -5.34
CA THR A 113 13.92 -4.10 -5.71
C THR A 113 13.22 -5.08 -4.77
N TYR A 114 12.06 -4.65 -4.28
CA TYR A 114 11.21 -5.43 -3.37
C TYR A 114 9.85 -5.61 -4.02
N VAL A 115 9.13 -6.65 -3.63
CA VAL A 115 7.76 -6.90 -4.09
C VAL A 115 6.84 -7.01 -2.88
N LEU A 116 5.85 -6.14 -2.83
CA LEU A 116 4.80 -6.16 -1.81
C LEU A 116 3.50 -6.53 -2.49
N THR A 117 2.94 -7.67 -2.13
CA THR A 117 1.69 -8.16 -2.71
C THR A 117 0.56 -7.95 -1.72
N LEU A 118 -0.47 -7.25 -2.17
CA LEU A 118 -1.64 -6.93 -1.37
C LEU A 118 -2.89 -7.55 -1.99
N GLN A 119 -3.80 -7.93 -1.12
CA GLN A 119 -5.13 -8.40 -1.51
C GLN A 119 -6.14 -7.35 -1.10
N ALA A 120 -6.82 -6.76 -2.07
CA ALA A 120 -7.89 -5.83 -1.78
C ALA A 120 -9.12 -6.58 -1.26
N PRO A 121 -9.98 -5.92 -0.45
CA PRO A 121 -11.19 -6.57 0.04
C PRO A 121 -12.08 -7.04 -1.10
N GLN A 122 -12.58 -8.28 -0.98
CA GLN A 122 -13.41 -8.88 -2.01
C GLN A 122 -14.86 -8.45 -1.93
N ASN A 123 -15.32 -8.14 -0.75
CA ASN A 123 -16.73 -7.86 -0.54
C ASN A 123 -17.17 -6.50 -1.06
N GLY A 124 -16.26 -5.64 -1.42
CA GLY A 124 -16.62 -4.45 -2.18
C GLY A 124 -17.20 -4.82 -3.54
N ALA A 125 -16.82 -5.96 -4.06
CA ALA A 125 -17.31 -6.46 -5.33
C ALA A 125 -18.63 -7.21 -5.20
N THR A 126 -19.06 -7.48 -3.99
CA THR A 126 -20.32 -8.16 -3.75
C THR A 126 -21.37 -7.14 -3.39
N PRO A 127 -22.21 -6.82 -4.29
CA PRO A 127 -23.28 -5.86 -4.05
C PRO A 127 -24.28 -6.34 -3.04
#